data_982626d979d00aeba0bc21049c6233bc
#
_entry.id   982626d979d00aeba0bc21049c6233bc
#
_cell.length_a   1.000
_cell.length_b   1.000
_cell.length_c   1.000
_cell.angle_alpha   90.00
_cell.angle_beta   90.00
_cell.angle_gamma   90.00
#
_symmetry.space_group_name_H-M   'P 1'
#
loop_
_entity.id
_entity.type
_entity.pdbx_description
1 polymer ?
#
loop_
_entity_poly.entity_id
_entity_poly.type
_entity_poly.pdbx_seq_one_letter_code
_entity_poly.pdbx_strand_id
1 'polypeptide(L)'
;MFSYNRLLFLIDHLIWGILVLVFVFFIFQSEYFLTERNISNILTAAAVLGVLVAGQTFVLISGNFDLSTESTLGLAALVGIWLIVPAGPTTFGGGIYMNPYLSIICSLSMGALIGYIIGCLITYGNMHNFIVTLAALLVIRGLMMAFTEGAPVSGFNNPSADVFYWLGHEKAFKVPGLGKISVAVLATGLVYIVCHLILKHHKFGRELYAIGGNRDAAEALGINVNRRIRQVYMLSGLLAALGGWMLAGRVVSIQSNLGETFIFTVFAGAVIGGVSLQGGRGTMLGALGG
;
A
#
# COMPACT_ATOMS: atom_id res chain seq x y z
N MET A 1 0.56 -38.88 -11.81
CA MET A 1 0.08 -37.57 -12.31
C MET A 1 -0.96 -36.91 -11.40
N PHE A 2 -1.95 -37.63 -10.88
CA PHE A 2 -2.96 -37.08 -9.93
C PHE A 2 -2.41 -36.58 -8.58
N SER A 3 -1.30 -37.15 -8.08
CA SER A 3 -0.69 -36.75 -6.80
C SER A 3 0.04 -35.39 -6.90
N TYR A 4 0.69 -35.10 -8.02
CA TYR A 4 1.44 -33.85 -8.23
C TYR A 4 0.52 -32.61 -8.32
N ASN A 5 -0.59 -32.73 -9.03
CA ASN A 5 -1.57 -31.63 -9.13
C ASN A 5 -2.27 -31.31 -7.79
N ARG A 6 -2.47 -32.33 -6.93
CA ARG A 6 -3.01 -32.13 -5.58
C ARG A 6 -2.01 -31.43 -4.67
N LEU A 7 -0.73 -31.78 -4.79
CA LEU A 7 0.34 -31.14 -4.01
C LEU A 7 0.49 -29.66 -4.41
N LEU A 8 0.48 -29.35 -5.70
CA LEU A 8 0.51 -27.95 -6.17
C LEU A 8 -0.70 -27.17 -5.67
N PHE A 9 -1.90 -27.74 -5.77
CA PHE A 9 -3.11 -27.11 -5.25
C PHE A 9 -3.01 -26.81 -3.73
N LEU A 10 -2.48 -27.74 -2.94
CA LEU A 10 -2.27 -27.55 -1.50
C LEU A 10 -1.25 -26.43 -1.22
N ILE A 11 -0.17 -26.38 -1.98
CA ILE A 11 0.85 -25.33 -1.83
C ILE A 11 0.27 -23.96 -2.18
N ASP A 12 -0.49 -23.86 -3.25
CA ASP A 12 -1.11 -22.60 -3.71
C ASP A 12 -2.16 -22.06 -2.72
N HIS A 13 -2.75 -22.94 -1.90
CA HIS A 13 -3.78 -22.58 -0.91
C HIS A 13 -3.28 -22.65 0.55
N LEU A 14 -1.99 -22.95 0.75
CA LEU A 14 -1.40 -23.15 2.09
C LEU A 14 -1.60 -21.93 2.98
N ILE A 15 -1.49 -20.72 2.41
CA ILE A 15 -1.66 -19.46 3.15
C ILE A 15 -3.03 -19.36 3.81
N TRP A 16 -4.08 -19.76 3.11
CA TRP A 16 -5.44 -19.75 3.66
C TRP A 16 -5.61 -20.76 4.80
N GLY A 17 -4.92 -21.92 4.68
CA GLY A 17 -4.87 -22.91 5.77
C GLY A 17 -4.15 -22.37 7.01
N ILE A 18 -3.01 -21.69 6.81
CA ILE A 18 -2.26 -21.05 7.90
C ILE A 18 -3.11 -19.95 8.56
N LEU A 19 -3.76 -19.11 7.77
CA LEU A 19 -4.64 -18.05 8.28
C LEU A 19 -5.75 -18.63 9.16
N VAL A 20 -6.41 -19.70 8.72
CA VAL A 20 -7.44 -20.39 9.51
C VAL A 20 -6.85 -20.94 10.81
N LEU A 21 -5.68 -21.59 10.77
CA LEU A 21 -5.01 -22.12 11.97
C LEU A 21 -4.69 -21.02 12.98
N VAL A 22 -4.16 -19.87 12.50
CA VAL A 22 -3.86 -18.72 13.35
C VAL A 22 -5.14 -18.16 13.98
N PHE A 23 -6.23 -18.04 13.22
CA PHE A 23 -7.53 -17.61 13.75
C PHE A 23 -8.05 -18.58 14.81
N VAL A 24 -8.03 -19.88 14.54
CA VAL A 24 -8.46 -20.91 15.47
C VAL A 24 -7.62 -20.87 16.75
N PHE A 25 -6.30 -20.74 16.63
CA PHE A 25 -5.41 -20.61 17.79
C PHE A 25 -5.81 -19.45 18.70
N PHE A 26 -6.01 -18.25 18.14
CA PHE A 26 -6.36 -17.07 18.93
C PHE A 26 -7.78 -17.13 19.51
N ILE A 27 -8.72 -17.85 18.88
CA ILE A 27 -10.06 -18.11 19.45
C ILE A 27 -9.94 -18.85 20.80
N PHE A 28 -9.04 -19.83 20.89
CA PHE A 28 -8.84 -20.57 22.13
C PHE A 28 -7.98 -19.81 23.16
N GLN A 29 -7.14 -18.86 22.69
CA GLN A 29 -6.21 -18.15 23.54
C GLN A 29 -6.82 -16.92 24.22
N SER A 30 -7.89 -16.34 23.67
CA SER A 30 -8.47 -15.10 24.17
C SER A 30 -9.98 -15.05 23.98
N GLU A 31 -10.72 -14.85 25.08
CA GLU A 31 -12.17 -14.66 25.06
C GLU A 31 -12.60 -13.40 24.27
N TYR A 32 -11.68 -12.42 24.17
CA TYR A 32 -11.94 -11.14 23.47
C TYR A 32 -11.67 -11.23 21.96
N PHE A 33 -11.06 -12.32 21.48
CA PHE A 33 -10.61 -12.40 20.09
C PHE A 33 -11.78 -12.27 19.09
N LEU A 34 -12.89 -12.98 19.32
CA LEU A 34 -14.08 -12.95 18.45
C LEU A 34 -15.05 -11.80 18.74
N THR A 35 -14.68 -10.84 19.61
CA THR A 35 -15.55 -9.68 19.82
C THR A 35 -15.67 -8.86 18.54
N GLU A 36 -16.88 -8.37 18.24
CA GLU A 36 -17.15 -7.51 17.08
C GLU A 36 -16.18 -6.32 17.01
N ARG A 37 -15.80 -5.77 18.17
CA ARG A 37 -14.85 -4.65 18.26
C ARG A 37 -13.45 -5.07 17.80
N ASN A 38 -12.96 -6.23 18.26
CA ASN A 38 -11.62 -6.70 17.91
C ASN A 38 -11.53 -7.05 16.42
N ILE A 39 -12.51 -7.79 15.89
CA ILE A 39 -12.57 -8.13 14.45
C ILE A 39 -12.57 -6.85 13.58
N SER A 40 -13.41 -5.86 13.94
CA SER A 40 -13.43 -4.56 13.24
C SER A 40 -12.06 -3.87 13.27
N ASN A 41 -11.34 -3.93 14.40
CA ASN A 41 -10.01 -3.32 14.54
C ASN A 41 -8.95 -4.06 13.71
N ILE A 42 -8.97 -5.40 13.70
CA ILE A 42 -8.07 -6.23 12.88
C ILE A 42 -8.27 -5.90 11.40
N LEU A 43 -9.51 -5.91 10.92
CA LEU A 43 -9.83 -5.60 9.53
C LEU A 43 -9.39 -4.18 9.13
N THR A 44 -9.61 -3.20 10.01
CA THR A 44 -9.21 -1.81 9.76
C THR A 44 -7.67 -1.65 9.75
N ALA A 45 -6.96 -2.40 10.61
CA ALA A 45 -5.49 -2.41 10.60
C ALA A 45 -4.95 -3.06 9.33
N ALA A 46 -5.49 -4.22 8.97
CA ALA A 46 -5.11 -4.95 7.77
C ALA A 46 -5.42 -4.16 6.49
N ALA A 47 -6.47 -3.33 6.48
CA ALA A 47 -6.85 -2.55 5.30
C ALA A 47 -5.74 -1.60 4.84
N VAL A 48 -5.07 -0.89 5.76
CA VAL A 48 -3.96 0.02 5.42
C VAL A 48 -2.80 -0.74 4.81
N LEU A 49 -2.35 -1.82 5.49
CA LEU A 49 -1.27 -2.67 5.01
C LEU A 49 -1.64 -3.33 3.68
N GLY A 50 -2.88 -3.79 3.53
CA GLY A 50 -3.39 -4.43 2.33
C GLY A 50 -3.25 -3.56 1.09
N VAL A 51 -3.54 -2.27 1.16
CA VAL A 51 -3.35 -1.36 0.02
C VAL A 51 -1.87 -1.27 -0.38
N LEU A 52 -0.96 -1.21 0.59
CA LEU A 52 0.48 -1.21 0.32
C LEU A 52 0.95 -2.54 -0.28
N VAL A 53 0.47 -3.66 0.25
CA VAL A 53 0.74 -5.00 -0.27
C VAL A 53 0.26 -5.15 -1.70
N ALA A 54 -0.90 -4.58 -2.06
CA ALA A 54 -1.38 -4.59 -3.44
C ALA A 54 -0.41 -3.85 -4.38
N GLY A 55 0.10 -2.69 -3.99
CA GLY A 55 1.13 -1.95 -4.75
C GLY A 55 2.41 -2.75 -4.89
N GLN A 56 2.93 -3.27 -3.78
CA GLN A 56 4.15 -4.06 -3.74
C GLN A 56 4.04 -5.35 -4.56
N THR A 57 2.86 -5.94 -4.64
CA THR A 57 2.60 -7.13 -5.45
C THR A 57 2.89 -6.88 -6.94
N PHE A 58 2.47 -5.75 -7.50
CA PHE A 58 2.81 -5.39 -8.88
C PHE A 58 4.31 -5.21 -9.09
N VAL A 59 4.98 -4.57 -8.14
CA VAL A 59 6.43 -4.34 -8.18
C VAL A 59 7.17 -5.67 -8.15
N LEU A 60 6.84 -6.55 -7.21
CA LEU A 60 7.47 -7.87 -7.07
C LEU A 60 7.21 -8.76 -8.29
N ILE A 61 5.98 -8.83 -8.80
CA ILE A 61 5.66 -9.60 -10.01
C ILE A 61 6.51 -9.15 -11.20
N SER A 62 6.82 -7.85 -11.30
CA SER A 62 7.70 -7.32 -12.36
C SER A 62 9.20 -7.61 -12.14
N GLY A 63 9.57 -8.33 -11.07
CA GLY A 63 10.97 -8.62 -10.72
C GLY A 63 11.71 -7.44 -10.10
N ASN A 64 11.00 -6.50 -9.51
CA ASN A 64 11.57 -5.30 -8.89
C ASN A 64 11.26 -5.23 -7.39
N PHE A 65 11.91 -4.29 -6.69
CA PHE A 65 11.70 -3.99 -5.27
C PHE A 65 11.38 -2.51 -5.09
N ASP A 66 10.50 -2.19 -4.16
CA ASP A 66 10.20 -0.80 -3.78
C ASP A 66 10.23 -0.65 -2.26
N LEU A 67 11.34 -0.11 -1.76
CA LEU A 67 11.51 0.19 -0.34
C LEU A 67 10.96 1.56 0.04
N SER A 68 10.69 2.43 -0.94
CA SER A 68 10.25 3.80 -0.72
C SER A 68 8.77 3.91 -0.33
N THR A 69 8.01 2.82 -0.45
CA THR A 69 6.55 2.79 -0.24
C THR A 69 6.13 3.39 1.09
N GLU A 70 6.85 3.07 2.20
CA GLU A 70 6.50 3.57 3.54
C GLU A 70 6.78 5.08 3.72
N SER A 71 7.85 5.61 3.13
CA SER A 71 8.15 7.05 3.18
C SER A 71 7.25 7.85 2.22
N THR A 72 6.95 7.28 1.05
CA THR A 72 5.99 7.85 0.09
C THR A 72 4.59 7.96 0.71
N LEU A 73 4.15 6.95 1.45
CA LEU A 73 2.94 6.96 2.25
C LEU A 73 2.90 8.17 3.20
N GLY A 74 3.97 8.34 3.98
CA GLY A 74 4.07 9.43 4.96
C GLY A 74 4.06 10.81 4.33
N LEU A 75 4.89 11.02 3.29
CA LEU A 75 4.97 12.31 2.60
C LEU A 75 3.67 12.68 1.88
N ALA A 76 3.01 11.73 1.22
CA ALA A 76 1.74 11.98 0.55
C ALA A 76 0.63 12.38 1.55
N ALA A 77 0.57 11.71 2.71
CA ALA A 77 -0.34 12.08 3.79
C ALA A 77 -0.02 13.48 4.36
N LEU A 78 1.28 13.77 4.58
CA LEU A 78 1.74 15.07 5.07
C LEU A 78 1.36 16.21 4.13
N VAL A 79 1.61 16.07 2.84
CA VAL A 79 1.24 17.07 1.83
C VAL A 79 -0.28 17.26 1.80
N GLY A 80 -1.03 16.18 1.84
CA GLY A 80 -2.50 16.26 1.86
C GLY A 80 -3.03 17.09 3.03
N ILE A 81 -2.58 16.82 4.25
CA ILE A 81 -3.07 17.56 5.44
C ILE A 81 -2.52 18.99 5.46
N TRP A 82 -1.27 19.20 5.05
CA TRP A 82 -0.64 20.51 5.02
C TRP A 82 -1.39 21.53 4.14
N LEU A 83 -1.96 21.06 3.03
CA LEU A 83 -2.74 21.88 2.09
C LEU A 83 -4.09 22.35 2.68
N ILE A 84 -4.61 21.66 3.68
CA ILE A 84 -5.93 21.93 4.26
C ILE A 84 -5.82 22.73 5.56
N VAL A 85 -4.81 22.41 6.38
CA VAL A 85 -4.69 22.94 7.76
C VAL A 85 -4.22 24.39 7.73
N PRO A 86 -4.80 25.26 8.61
CA PRO A 86 -4.36 26.64 8.77
C PRO A 86 -2.90 26.73 9.19
N ALA A 87 -2.21 27.76 8.71
CA ALA A 87 -0.92 28.16 9.29
C ALA A 87 -1.15 28.81 10.66
N GLY A 88 -0.40 28.38 11.67
CA GLY A 88 -0.51 28.96 13.02
C GLY A 88 0.55 28.43 13.98
N PRO A 89 0.69 29.08 15.16
CA PRO A 89 1.73 28.70 16.13
C PRO A 89 1.57 27.28 16.70
N THR A 90 0.35 26.74 16.68
CA THR A 90 0.02 25.41 17.20
C THR A 90 -0.41 24.42 16.11
N THR A 91 -0.44 24.88 14.84
CA THR A 91 -0.89 24.09 13.72
C THR A 91 0.17 24.16 12.61
N PHE A 92 0.65 23.00 12.18
CA PHE A 92 1.58 22.90 11.06
C PHE A 92 0.78 22.75 9.77
N GLY A 93 0.39 23.88 9.18
CA GLY A 93 -0.36 23.92 7.93
C GLY A 93 0.18 24.96 6.96
N GLY A 94 -0.15 24.81 5.70
CA GLY A 94 0.25 25.77 4.64
C GLY A 94 -0.55 27.06 4.63
N GLY A 95 -1.64 27.13 5.36
CA GLY A 95 -2.57 28.28 5.32
C GLY A 95 -3.24 28.48 3.96
N ILE A 96 -3.22 27.44 3.10
CA ILE A 96 -3.76 27.50 1.73
C ILE A 96 -5.28 27.34 1.75
N TYR A 97 -5.82 26.65 2.77
CA TYR A 97 -7.26 26.35 2.92
C TYR A 97 -7.85 25.64 1.68
N MET A 98 -7.08 24.73 1.11
CA MET A 98 -7.47 24.02 -0.10
C MET A 98 -8.75 23.19 0.15
N ASN A 99 -9.58 23.06 -0.90
CA ASN A 99 -10.70 22.12 -0.84
C ASN A 99 -10.21 20.71 -0.52
N PRO A 100 -10.79 20.03 0.48
CA PRO A 100 -10.32 18.70 0.92
C PRO A 100 -10.26 17.65 -0.18
N TYR A 101 -11.21 17.64 -1.09
CA TYR A 101 -11.21 16.70 -2.22
C TYR A 101 -10.06 16.97 -3.20
N LEU A 102 -9.75 18.26 -3.43
CA LEU A 102 -8.59 18.62 -4.25
C LEU A 102 -7.27 18.24 -3.56
N SER A 103 -7.21 18.37 -2.25
CA SER A 103 -6.06 17.93 -1.45
C SER A 103 -5.82 16.40 -1.57
N ILE A 104 -6.91 15.60 -1.63
CA ILE A 104 -6.79 14.16 -1.94
C ILE A 104 -6.11 13.95 -3.29
N ILE A 105 -6.60 14.63 -4.31
CA ILE A 105 -6.05 14.50 -5.67
C ILE A 105 -4.58 14.90 -5.69
N CYS A 106 -4.22 15.99 -5.01
CA CYS A 106 -2.83 16.44 -4.89
C CYS A 106 -1.96 15.40 -4.18
N SER A 107 -2.43 14.85 -3.07
CA SER A 107 -1.73 13.81 -2.30
C SER A 107 -1.52 12.53 -3.12
N LEU A 108 -2.56 12.03 -3.77
CA LEU A 108 -2.47 10.85 -4.64
C LEU A 108 -1.55 11.09 -5.85
N SER A 109 -1.64 12.29 -6.45
CA SER A 109 -0.78 12.69 -7.56
C SER A 109 0.69 12.79 -7.11
N MET A 110 0.95 13.29 -5.89
CA MET A 110 2.30 13.34 -5.31
C MET A 110 2.89 11.92 -5.19
N GLY A 111 2.13 10.97 -4.61
CA GLY A 111 2.61 9.59 -4.52
C GLY A 111 2.86 8.96 -5.88
N ALA A 112 1.97 9.16 -6.85
CA ALA A 112 2.17 8.69 -8.22
C ALA A 112 3.39 9.32 -8.89
N LEU A 113 3.63 10.62 -8.67
CA LEU A 113 4.79 11.35 -9.19
C LEU A 113 6.09 10.83 -8.59
N ILE A 114 6.14 10.63 -7.28
CA ILE A 114 7.31 10.04 -6.61
C ILE A 114 7.62 8.67 -7.21
N GLY A 115 6.64 7.79 -7.30
CA GLY A 115 6.81 6.48 -7.92
C GLY A 115 7.28 6.59 -9.37
N TYR A 116 6.71 7.50 -10.16
CA TYR A 116 7.15 7.73 -11.54
C TYR A 116 8.60 8.20 -11.61
N ILE A 117 9.03 9.12 -10.75
CA ILE A 117 10.43 9.60 -10.67
C ILE A 117 11.37 8.44 -10.35
N ILE A 118 11.04 7.62 -9.34
CA ILE A 118 11.80 6.41 -8.99
C ILE A 118 11.90 5.48 -10.19
N GLY A 119 10.78 5.21 -10.86
CA GLY A 119 10.76 4.41 -12.08
C GLY A 119 11.61 4.99 -13.21
N CYS A 120 11.69 6.32 -13.34
CA CYS A 120 12.58 7.00 -14.29
C CYS A 120 14.06 6.84 -13.93
N LEU A 121 14.42 6.99 -12.66
CA LEU A 121 15.80 6.81 -12.18
C LEU A 121 16.29 5.37 -12.46
N ILE A 122 15.43 4.38 -12.22
CA ILE A 122 15.74 2.98 -12.50
C ILE A 122 15.89 2.72 -14.00
N THR A 123 14.98 3.25 -14.82
CA THR A 123 14.91 2.88 -16.26
C THR A 123 15.79 3.72 -17.15
N TYR A 124 15.92 5.02 -16.93
CA TYR A 124 16.80 5.91 -17.70
C TYR A 124 18.20 6.00 -17.09
N GLY A 125 18.31 5.95 -15.76
CA GLY A 125 19.60 5.96 -15.07
C GLY A 125 20.30 4.60 -15.07
N ASN A 126 19.64 3.52 -15.53
CA ASN A 126 20.14 2.15 -15.43
C ASN A 126 20.60 1.78 -14.01
N MET A 127 19.92 2.34 -13.01
CA MET A 127 20.29 2.16 -11.60
C MET A 127 19.60 0.94 -11.02
N HIS A 128 20.27 0.28 -10.08
CA HIS A 128 19.69 -0.87 -9.40
C HIS A 128 18.49 -0.44 -8.54
N ASN A 129 17.35 -1.11 -8.71
CA ASN A 129 16.08 -0.75 -8.08
C ASN A 129 16.15 -0.69 -6.54
N PHE A 130 16.85 -1.63 -5.90
CA PHE A 130 17.03 -1.65 -4.45
C PHE A 130 17.75 -0.38 -3.94
N ILE A 131 18.82 0.04 -4.62
CA ILE A 131 19.61 1.23 -4.23
C ILE A 131 18.78 2.50 -4.40
N VAL A 132 18.08 2.63 -5.53
CA VAL A 132 17.25 3.81 -5.82
C VAL A 132 16.10 3.94 -4.81
N THR A 133 15.40 2.83 -4.53
CA THR A 133 14.25 2.87 -3.61
C THR A 133 14.66 3.04 -2.16
N LEU A 134 15.82 2.48 -1.75
CA LEU A 134 16.40 2.73 -0.44
C LEU A 134 16.85 4.20 -0.28
N ALA A 135 17.52 4.75 -1.28
CA ALA A 135 17.89 6.16 -1.29
C ALA A 135 16.66 7.06 -1.24
N ALA A 136 15.63 6.75 -2.03
CA ALA A 136 14.36 7.47 -2.02
C ALA A 136 13.67 7.40 -0.64
N LEU A 137 13.67 6.23 0.02
CA LEU A 137 13.16 6.09 1.38
C LEU A 137 13.83 7.07 2.33
N LEU A 138 15.16 7.12 2.33
CA LEU A 138 15.94 7.98 3.23
C LEU A 138 15.76 9.47 2.89
N VAL A 139 15.80 9.83 1.61
CA VAL A 139 15.62 11.23 1.16
C VAL A 139 14.22 11.73 1.51
N ILE A 140 13.18 10.95 1.21
CA ILE A 140 11.80 11.34 1.50
C ILE A 140 11.58 11.46 3.01
N ARG A 141 12.11 10.52 3.81
CA ARG A 141 12.04 10.55 5.26
C ARG A 141 12.75 11.78 5.82
N GLY A 142 13.96 12.08 5.32
CA GLY A 142 14.71 13.29 5.69
C GLY A 142 13.98 14.57 5.32
N LEU A 143 13.36 14.64 4.13
CA LEU A 143 12.53 15.79 3.72
C LEU A 143 11.32 15.97 4.65
N MET A 144 10.62 14.90 5.02
CA MET A 144 9.52 14.98 5.97
C MET A 144 10.00 15.54 7.31
N MET A 145 11.11 15.03 7.84
CA MET A 145 11.68 15.48 9.10
C MET A 145 12.11 16.94 9.06
N ALA A 146 12.78 17.36 7.98
CA ALA A 146 13.19 18.74 7.78
C ALA A 146 11.98 19.68 7.64
N PHE A 147 10.97 19.26 6.91
CA PHE A 147 9.77 20.05 6.66
C PHE A 147 8.90 20.21 7.92
N THR A 148 8.84 19.21 8.78
CA THR A 148 8.06 19.25 10.04
C THR A 148 8.87 19.71 11.24
N GLU A 149 10.18 19.97 11.08
CA GLU A 149 11.11 20.23 12.18
C GLU A 149 11.07 19.11 13.26
N GLY A 150 10.70 17.89 12.86
CA GLY A 150 10.51 16.76 13.74
C GLY A 150 9.21 16.79 14.59
N ALA A 151 8.42 17.84 14.49
CA ALA A 151 7.18 17.96 15.24
C ALA A 151 6.05 17.14 14.56
N PRO A 152 5.13 16.55 15.34
CA PRO A 152 3.95 15.92 14.78
C PRO A 152 3.01 16.97 14.19
N VAL A 153 2.50 16.69 12.99
CA VAL A 153 1.48 17.54 12.37
C VAL A 153 0.15 17.20 12.99
N SER A 154 -0.42 18.16 13.73
CA SER A 154 -1.76 18.12 14.26
C SER A 154 -2.61 19.20 13.56
N GLY A 155 -3.90 19.12 13.65
CA GLY A 155 -4.79 20.08 12.95
C GLY A 155 -6.05 19.41 12.46
N PHE A 156 -6.23 18.16 12.87
CA PHE A 156 -7.41 17.38 12.58
C PHE A 156 -8.70 17.89 13.26
N ASN A 157 -8.61 18.89 14.14
CA ASN A 157 -9.78 19.60 14.69
C ASN A 157 -10.42 20.58 13.68
N ASN A 158 -9.89 20.66 12.46
CA ASN A 158 -10.48 21.47 11.40
C ASN A 158 -11.55 20.63 10.66
N PRO A 159 -12.79 21.15 10.47
CA PRO A 159 -13.84 20.47 9.71
C PRO A 159 -13.39 20.04 8.29
N SER A 160 -12.46 20.76 7.68
CA SER A 160 -11.88 20.37 6.39
C SER A 160 -11.07 19.08 6.44
N ALA A 161 -10.64 18.64 7.61
CA ALA A 161 -9.94 17.37 7.81
C ALA A 161 -10.88 16.15 7.93
N ASP A 162 -12.20 16.37 7.99
CA ASP A 162 -13.20 15.29 8.11
C ASP A 162 -13.10 14.27 6.98
N VAL A 163 -12.65 14.69 5.80
CA VAL A 163 -12.42 13.80 4.66
C VAL A 163 -11.30 12.77 4.93
N PHE A 164 -10.28 13.14 5.70
CA PHE A 164 -9.24 12.19 6.16
C PHE A 164 -9.84 11.21 7.17
N TYR A 165 -10.64 11.69 8.13
CA TYR A 165 -11.33 10.83 9.08
C TYR A 165 -12.27 9.86 8.39
N TRP A 166 -13.02 10.34 7.39
CA TRP A 166 -13.98 9.51 6.67
C TRP A 166 -13.34 8.25 6.09
N LEU A 167 -12.18 8.36 5.44
CA LEU A 167 -11.52 7.20 4.85
C LEU A 167 -10.83 6.32 5.90
N GLY A 168 -10.20 6.90 6.91
CA GLY A 168 -9.38 6.16 7.88
C GLY A 168 -10.14 5.63 9.10
N HIS A 169 -11.16 6.35 9.57
CA HIS A 169 -11.82 6.09 10.87
C HIS A 169 -13.31 5.81 10.75
N GLU A 170 -13.99 6.35 9.73
CA GLU A 170 -15.44 6.24 9.62
C GLU A 170 -15.89 4.80 9.41
N LYS A 171 -17.02 4.47 10.02
CA LYS A 171 -17.66 3.16 9.97
C LYS A 171 -18.82 3.20 8.98
N ALA A 172 -18.75 2.44 7.89
CA ALA A 172 -19.75 2.46 6.84
C ALA A 172 -21.07 1.79 7.28
N PHE A 173 -20.98 0.57 7.83
CA PHE A 173 -22.16 -0.18 8.30
C PHE A 173 -21.75 -1.26 9.32
N LYS A 174 -22.76 -1.78 10.02
CA LYS A 174 -22.56 -2.89 10.97
C LYS A 174 -22.96 -4.23 10.35
N VAL A 175 -22.06 -5.22 10.48
CA VAL A 175 -22.33 -6.61 10.09
C VAL A 175 -22.40 -7.44 11.36
N PRO A 176 -23.48 -8.20 11.60
CA PRO A 176 -23.55 -9.10 12.75
C PRO A 176 -22.37 -10.07 12.78
N GLY A 177 -21.70 -10.19 13.92
CA GLY A 177 -20.52 -11.06 14.10
C GLY A 177 -19.18 -10.49 13.64
N LEU A 178 -19.16 -9.54 12.70
CA LEU A 178 -17.94 -8.86 12.24
C LEU A 178 -17.78 -7.44 12.82
N GLY A 179 -18.85 -6.91 13.43
CA GLY A 179 -18.86 -5.57 13.98
C GLY A 179 -19.07 -4.48 12.93
N LYS A 180 -18.53 -3.29 13.19
CA LYS A 180 -18.64 -2.16 12.28
C LYS A 180 -17.51 -2.20 11.25
N ILE A 181 -17.86 -2.32 9.97
CA ILE A 181 -16.91 -2.30 8.85
C ILE A 181 -16.51 -0.85 8.56
N SER A 182 -15.22 -0.55 8.54
CA SER A 182 -14.72 0.79 8.21
C SER A 182 -14.73 1.04 6.71
N VAL A 183 -14.80 2.31 6.32
CA VAL A 183 -14.67 2.74 4.92
C VAL A 183 -13.32 2.29 4.35
N ALA A 184 -12.26 2.28 5.16
CA ALA A 184 -10.95 1.79 4.78
C ALA A 184 -10.97 0.34 4.29
N VAL A 185 -11.72 -0.55 4.95
CA VAL A 185 -11.85 -1.96 4.54
C VAL A 185 -12.54 -2.06 3.17
N LEU A 186 -13.59 -1.28 2.95
CA LEU A 186 -14.29 -1.24 1.66
C LEU A 186 -13.39 -0.71 0.53
N ALA A 187 -12.65 0.36 0.81
CA ALA A 187 -11.70 0.94 -0.14
C ALA A 187 -10.60 -0.08 -0.50
N THR A 188 -10.06 -0.81 0.48
CA THR A 188 -9.08 -1.88 0.23
C THR A 188 -9.68 -3.02 -0.58
N GLY A 189 -10.89 -3.45 -0.26
CA GLY A 189 -11.61 -4.45 -1.05
C GLY A 189 -11.76 -4.03 -2.52
N LEU A 190 -12.15 -2.78 -2.76
CA LEU A 190 -12.24 -2.22 -4.11
C LEU A 190 -10.87 -2.20 -4.81
N VAL A 191 -9.82 -1.76 -4.12
CA VAL A 191 -8.44 -1.78 -4.64
C VAL A 191 -8.05 -3.20 -5.06
N TYR A 192 -8.30 -4.20 -4.22
CA TYR A 192 -7.97 -5.59 -4.54
C TYR A 192 -8.75 -6.12 -5.74
N ILE A 193 -10.04 -5.80 -5.84
CA ILE A 193 -10.87 -6.18 -7.01
C ILE A 193 -10.30 -5.57 -8.29
N VAL A 194 -10.05 -4.25 -8.29
CA VAL A 194 -9.51 -3.54 -9.45
C VAL A 194 -8.12 -4.06 -9.82
N CYS A 195 -7.23 -4.18 -8.83
CA CYS A 195 -5.87 -4.70 -9.05
C CYS A 195 -5.87 -6.15 -9.54
N HIS A 196 -6.77 -7.00 -9.01
CA HIS A 196 -6.93 -8.38 -9.49
C HIS A 196 -7.37 -8.42 -10.95
N LEU A 197 -8.36 -7.61 -11.33
CA LEU A 197 -8.84 -7.54 -12.71
C LEU A 197 -7.75 -7.04 -13.66
N ILE A 198 -6.99 -6.02 -13.26
CA ILE A 198 -5.87 -5.50 -14.04
C ILE A 198 -4.79 -6.59 -14.21
N LEU A 199 -4.40 -7.24 -13.13
CA LEU A 199 -3.33 -8.23 -13.15
C LEU A 199 -3.72 -9.48 -13.96
N LYS A 200 -4.97 -9.94 -13.85
CA LYS A 200 -5.45 -11.17 -14.47
C LYS A 200 -5.90 -10.99 -15.92
N HIS A 201 -6.60 -9.89 -16.24
CA HIS A 201 -7.30 -9.73 -17.51
C HIS A 201 -6.72 -8.65 -18.43
N HIS A 202 -6.03 -7.65 -17.88
CA HIS A 202 -5.50 -6.56 -18.68
C HIS A 202 -4.14 -6.93 -19.31
N LYS A 203 -3.85 -6.33 -20.47
CA LYS A 203 -2.55 -6.49 -21.17
C LYS A 203 -1.37 -6.11 -20.26
N PHE A 204 -1.51 -5.06 -19.46
CA PHE A 204 -0.52 -4.62 -18.48
C PHE A 204 -0.09 -5.75 -17.54
N GLY A 205 -1.04 -6.46 -16.91
CA GLY A 205 -0.74 -7.57 -16.01
C GLY A 205 0.04 -8.71 -16.70
N ARG A 206 -0.41 -9.13 -17.90
CA ARG A 206 0.29 -10.18 -18.67
C ARG A 206 1.73 -9.81 -19.00
N GLU A 207 1.96 -8.54 -19.37
CA GLU A 207 3.30 -8.05 -19.66
C GLU A 207 4.18 -8.00 -18.41
N LEU A 208 3.63 -7.70 -17.22
CA LEU A 208 4.38 -7.76 -15.96
C LEU A 208 4.85 -9.17 -15.62
N TYR A 209 4.00 -10.18 -15.79
CA TYR A 209 4.42 -11.59 -15.62
C TYR A 209 5.51 -11.99 -16.60
N ALA A 210 5.42 -11.55 -17.86
CA ALA A 210 6.45 -11.81 -18.85
C ALA A 210 7.79 -11.14 -18.47
N ILE A 211 7.76 -9.88 -18.07
CA ILE A 211 8.95 -9.11 -17.64
C ILE A 211 9.61 -9.78 -16.42
N GLY A 212 8.83 -10.09 -15.38
CA GLY A 212 9.37 -10.72 -14.20
C GLY A 212 9.82 -12.16 -14.40
N GLY A 213 9.28 -12.84 -15.40
CA GLY A 213 9.72 -14.21 -15.77
C GLY A 213 11.06 -14.22 -16.50
N ASN A 214 11.20 -13.37 -17.51
CA ASN A 214 12.46 -13.17 -18.24
C ASN A 214 12.41 -11.83 -18.99
N ARG A 215 13.20 -10.86 -18.51
CA ARG A 215 13.25 -9.51 -19.06
C ARG A 215 13.69 -9.48 -20.52
N ASP A 216 14.75 -10.21 -20.87
CA ASP A 216 15.32 -10.19 -22.21
C ASP A 216 14.35 -10.82 -23.22
N ALA A 217 13.68 -11.91 -22.84
CA ALA A 217 12.64 -12.54 -23.64
C ALA A 217 11.43 -11.61 -23.83
N ALA A 218 11.03 -10.87 -22.79
CA ALA A 218 9.94 -9.90 -22.89
C ALA A 218 10.29 -8.74 -23.86
N GLU A 219 11.53 -8.24 -23.82
CA GLU A 219 12.02 -7.22 -24.76
C GLU A 219 12.06 -7.75 -26.19
N ALA A 220 12.52 -9.00 -26.40
CA ALA A 220 12.54 -9.67 -27.72
C ALA A 220 11.12 -9.84 -28.31
N LEU A 221 10.11 -9.97 -27.46
CA LEU A 221 8.69 -10.01 -27.86
C LEU A 221 8.08 -8.62 -28.10
N GLY A 222 8.89 -7.55 -28.06
CA GLY A 222 8.44 -6.18 -28.32
C GLY A 222 7.73 -5.52 -27.13
N ILE A 223 7.85 -6.05 -25.92
CA ILE A 223 7.30 -5.40 -24.71
C ILE A 223 8.23 -4.25 -24.33
N ASN A 224 7.66 -3.04 -24.17
CA ASN A 224 8.43 -1.90 -23.69
C ASN A 224 8.60 -2.00 -22.17
N VAL A 225 9.62 -2.75 -21.74
CA VAL A 225 9.91 -3.04 -20.32
C VAL A 225 10.07 -1.76 -19.51
N ASN A 226 10.86 -0.81 -19.99
CA ASN A 226 11.12 0.42 -19.27
C ASN A 226 9.85 1.25 -19.02
N ARG A 227 8.93 1.30 -20.00
CA ARG A 227 7.64 1.95 -19.81
C ARG A 227 6.79 1.23 -18.75
N ARG A 228 6.79 -0.11 -18.75
CA ARG A 228 6.02 -0.90 -17.76
C ARG A 228 6.57 -0.74 -16.36
N ILE A 229 7.89 -0.73 -16.19
CA ILE A 229 8.52 -0.50 -14.88
C ILE A 229 8.10 0.87 -14.34
N ARG A 230 8.19 1.95 -15.12
CA ARG A 230 7.74 3.28 -14.67
C ARG A 230 6.26 3.30 -14.25
N GLN A 231 5.40 2.62 -15.00
CA GLN A 231 3.98 2.52 -14.67
C GLN A 231 3.74 1.73 -13.37
N VAL A 232 4.51 0.69 -13.12
CA VAL A 232 4.43 -0.11 -11.87
C VAL A 232 4.81 0.73 -10.66
N TYR A 233 5.93 1.45 -10.71
CA TYR A 233 6.33 2.32 -9.61
C TYR A 233 5.34 3.48 -9.40
N MET A 234 4.80 4.06 -10.48
CA MET A 234 3.75 5.07 -10.39
C MET A 234 2.50 4.53 -9.69
N LEU A 235 2.08 3.30 -10.01
CA LEU A 235 0.95 2.64 -9.36
C LEU A 235 1.25 2.33 -7.89
N SER A 236 2.46 1.84 -7.58
CA SER A 236 2.91 1.60 -6.20
C SER A 236 2.85 2.88 -5.36
N GLY A 237 3.39 3.99 -5.88
CA GLY A 237 3.37 5.28 -5.21
C GLY A 237 1.96 5.85 -5.01
N LEU A 238 1.06 5.66 -6.00
CA LEU A 238 -0.35 6.04 -5.87
C LEU A 238 -1.05 5.25 -4.75
N LEU A 239 -0.84 3.94 -4.70
CA LEU A 239 -1.40 3.10 -3.65
C LEU A 239 -0.75 3.39 -2.28
N ALA A 240 0.54 3.73 -2.24
CA ALA A 240 1.19 4.20 -1.03
C ALA A 240 0.54 5.48 -0.50
N ALA A 241 0.25 6.44 -1.36
CA ALA A 241 -0.46 7.67 -0.98
C ALA A 241 -1.86 7.39 -0.44
N LEU A 242 -2.61 6.47 -1.06
CA LEU A 242 -3.92 6.05 -0.56
C LEU A 242 -3.81 5.40 0.83
N GLY A 243 -2.83 4.50 1.03
CA GLY A 243 -2.52 3.93 2.34
C GLY A 243 -2.16 4.99 3.38
N GLY A 244 -1.42 6.03 2.97
CA GLY A 244 -1.06 7.18 3.79
C GLY A 244 -2.29 7.95 4.28
N TRP A 245 -3.26 8.18 3.41
CA TRP A 245 -4.53 8.78 3.75
C TRP A 245 -5.30 7.98 4.78
N MET A 246 -5.43 6.67 4.53
CA MET A 246 -6.11 5.76 5.45
C MET A 246 -5.44 5.73 6.82
N LEU A 247 -4.10 5.70 6.85
CA LEU A 247 -3.34 5.68 8.10
C LEU A 247 -3.45 7.02 8.85
N ALA A 248 -3.28 8.15 8.17
CA ALA A 248 -3.39 9.47 8.77
C ALA A 248 -4.77 9.70 9.39
N GLY A 249 -5.84 9.33 8.69
CA GLY A 249 -7.21 9.41 9.21
C GLY A 249 -7.45 8.48 10.40
N ARG A 250 -6.70 7.38 10.51
CA ARG A 250 -6.81 6.43 11.63
C ARG A 250 -6.07 6.93 12.87
N VAL A 251 -4.84 7.44 12.73
CA VAL A 251 -3.98 7.85 13.86
C VAL A 251 -4.18 9.29 14.27
N VAL A 252 -4.86 10.09 13.43
CA VAL A 252 -5.21 11.51 13.71
C VAL A 252 -3.98 12.39 13.96
N SER A 253 -2.83 11.94 13.50
CA SER A 253 -1.56 12.66 13.62
C SER A 253 -0.63 12.19 12.52
N ILE A 254 0.14 13.10 11.95
CA ILE A 254 1.18 12.77 10.97
C ILE A 254 2.53 13.12 11.59
N GLN A 255 3.32 12.10 11.83
CA GLN A 255 4.69 12.21 12.30
C GLN A 255 5.65 11.94 11.15
N SER A 256 6.87 12.46 11.24
CA SER A 256 7.91 12.22 10.24
C SER A 256 8.25 10.73 10.05
N ASN A 257 7.98 9.89 11.05
CA ASN A 257 8.15 8.43 11.02
C ASN A 257 6.86 7.66 10.71
N LEU A 258 5.80 8.32 10.21
CA LEU A 258 4.55 7.64 9.85
C LEU A 258 4.83 6.48 8.88
N GLY A 259 4.33 5.28 9.20
CA GLY A 259 4.53 4.07 8.41
C GLY A 259 5.92 3.43 8.54
N GLU A 260 6.77 3.90 9.45
CA GLU A 260 8.08 3.30 9.69
C GLU A 260 7.93 1.81 10.04
N THR A 261 8.81 0.97 9.47
CA THR A 261 8.80 -0.49 9.56
C THR A 261 7.71 -1.20 8.75
N PHE A 262 6.76 -0.50 8.14
CA PHE A 262 5.71 -1.14 7.34
C PHE A 262 6.26 -1.89 6.15
N ILE A 263 7.42 -1.47 5.62
CA ILE A 263 8.01 -2.13 4.45
C ILE A 263 8.25 -3.61 4.70
N PHE A 264 8.75 -4.00 5.87
CA PHE A 264 9.00 -5.40 6.21
C PHE A 264 7.69 -6.20 6.27
N THR A 265 6.65 -5.63 6.89
CA THR A 265 5.32 -6.25 6.97
C THR A 265 4.68 -6.38 5.59
N VAL A 266 4.82 -5.36 4.74
CA VAL A 266 4.30 -5.35 3.37
C VAL A 266 4.99 -6.41 2.51
N PHE A 267 6.32 -6.52 2.59
CA PHE A 267 7.07 -7.59 1.91
C PHE A 267 6.66 -8.97 2.44
N ALA A 268 6.60 -9.11 3.76
CA ALA A 268 6.19 -10.38 4.38
C ALA A 268 4.80 -10.80 3.90
N GLY A 269 3.81 -9.88 3.92
CA GLY A 269 2.46 -10.15 3.42
C GLY A 269 2.44 -10.58 1.95
N ALA A 270 3.17 -9.88 1.07
CA ALA A 270 3.24 -10.27 -0.33
C ALA A 270 3.88 -11.65 -0.53
N VAL A 271 5.01 -11.92 0.14
CA VAL A 271 5.79 -13.17 -0.02
C VAL A 271 5.07 -14.36 0.61
N ILE A 272 4.55 -14.20 1.82
CA ILE A 272 3.73 -15.23 2.50
C ILE A 272 2.50 -15.53 1.64
N GLY A 273 1.90 -14.50 1.02
CA GLY A 273 0.82 -14.62 0.05
C GLY A 273 1.20 -15.28 -1.28
N GLY A 274 2.44 -15.77 -1.43
CA GLY A 274 2.91 -16.54 -2.59
C GLY A 274 3.43 -15.69 -3.76
N VAL A 275 3.72 -14.39 -3.53
CA VAL A 275 4.36 -13.55 -4.54
C VAL A 275 5.86 -13.82 -4.55
N SER A 276 6.42 -14.13 -5.72
CA SER A 276 7.84 -14.44 -5.88
C SER A 276 8.71 -13.19 -5.79
N LEU A 277 9.77 -13.23 -4.99
CA LEU A 277 10.81 -12.19 -4.96
C LEU A 277 11.64 -12.14 -6.26
N GLN A 278 11.67 -13.23 -7.03
CA GLN A 278 12.37 -13.27 -8.31
C GLN A 278 11.52 -12.76 -9.47
N GLY A 279 10.26 -12.42 -9.22
CA GLY A 279 9.32 -11.99 -10.25
C GLY A 279 8.57 -13.12 -10.94
N GLY A 280 7.69 -12.76 -11.86
CA GLY A 280 6.98 -13.65 -12.77
C GLY A 280 5.92 -14.56 -12.15
N ARG A 281 5.74 -14.55 -10.83
CA ARG A 281 4.80 -15.40 -10.09
C ARG A 281 4.16 -14.66 -8.93
N GLY A 282 2.89 -14.98 -8.67
CA GLY A 282 2.10 -14.42 -7.58
C GLY A 282 0.69 -14.08 -8.03
N THR A 283 -0.21 -13.88 -7.10
CA THR A 283 -1.59 -13.47 -7.37
C THR A 283 -2.03 -12.41 -6.38
N MET A 284 -2.95 -11.55 -6.80
CA MET A 284 -3.50 -10.53 -5.92
C MET A 284 -4.31 -11.16 -4.75
N LEU A 285 -4.98 -12.29 -5.00
CA LEU A 285 -5.73 -13.00 -3.95
C LEU A 285 -4.79 -13.68 -2.94
N GLY A 286 -3.67 -14.23 -3.40
CA GLY A 286 -2.64 -14.76 -2.49
C GLY A 286 -2.09 -13.65 -1.58
N ALA A 287 -1.71 -12.51 -2.16
CA ALA A 287 -1.21 -11.35 -1.43
C ALA A 287 -2.23 -10.77 -0.42
N LEU A 288 -3.53 -10.93 -0.65
CA LEU A 288 -4.57 -10.57 0.30
C LEU A 288 -4.58 -11.50 1.53
N GLY A 289 -4.24 -12.77 1.35
CA GLY A 289 -4.22 -13.76 2.43
C GLY A 289 -2.96 -13.69 3.29
N GLY A 290 -1.86 -13.17 2.76
CA GLY A 290 -0.58 -13.01 3.47
C GLY A 290 -0.53 -11.79 4.35
#